data_0066e8f3e0f19f65b5ef8cec98e124c1
#
_entry.id   0066e8f3e0f19f65b5ef8cec98e124c1
#
_cell.length_a   1.000
_cell.length_b   1.000
_cell.length_c   1.000
_cell.angle_alpha   90.00
_cell.angle_beta   90.00
_cell.angle_gamma   90.00
#
_symmetry.space_group_name_H-M   'P 1'
#
loop_
_entity.id
_entity.type
_entity.pdbx_description
1 polymer ?
#
loop_
_entity_poly.entity_id
_entity_poly.type
_entity_poly.pdbx_seq_one_letter_code
_entity_poly.pdbx_strand_id
1 'polypeptide(L)'
;MTRLFLKLILLIGFALLLPTAGLAEEFYTFDISEIEKRPYHVGGYVELRPVVYGLDRDSALYKLQYYNRDRGATLEEWNARLQLGGSYEKGMGRLYLKTNTDYRYSSFTGGAERTAIFEGYGTLKPSDSWKFEIGKKNLKWGKGYAWNPVNFLDRAKDPNDPEQSIEGNIMATMDYIRSFDGPLKTLSFTPVLFPVYDHINDDFGVNNRLNVGVKVYLLLYDTDLDLIYVADGSRTARIGIDFSRNITTSFEIHGELAHIQDDRKQVLDAAGAVHSETRDAVSGLIGVRHLTTFDLTTIFEYYHNGTGFSADAMENYFGYIQQSYELYRTTGNARMLTGAQNLAAGGYGRNNPMEDYLYLRLSQKEPMDILYFTPSLTTMVNLNDRSYSITPELLYTGITNLELRLRFGWIRGGRETEFGEKPNDYRLELRAGYYF
;
A
#
# COMPACT_ATOMS: atom_id res chain seq x y z
N MET A 1 -20.01 21.55 -11.15
CA MET A 1 -19.72 21.38 -9.70
C MET A 1 -20.92 21.05 -8.83
N THR A 2 -22.06 21.71 -8.95
CA THR A 2 -23.17 21.62 -8.00
C THR A 2 -24.01 20.35 -8.03
N ARG A 3 -24.15 19.65 -9.16
CA ARG A 3 -25.13 18.54 -9.27
C ARG A 3 -24.63 17.19 -8.74
N LEU A 4 -23.32 16.88 -8.85
CA LEU A 4 -22.77 15.61 -8.34
C LEU A 4 -22.48 15.68 -6.83
N PHE A 5 -21.97 16.83 -6.37
CA PHE A 5 -21.77 17.13 -4.95
C PHE A 5 -23.10 17.12 -4.18
N LEU A 6 -24.16 17.67 -4.78
CA LEU A 6 -25.51 17.63 -4.21
C LEU A 6 -26.06 16.21 -4.16
N LYS A 7 -25.80 15.37 -5.18
CA LYS A 7 -26.20 13.95 -5.20
C LYS A 7 -25.43 13.14 -4.14
N LEU A 8 -24.14 13.41 -3.95
CA LEU A 8 -23.34 12.73 -2.91
C LEU A 8 -23.79 13.14 -1.50
N ILE A 9 -24.05 14.44 -1.27
CA ILE A 9 -24.62 14.94 0.00
C ILE A 9 -26.02 14.38 0.24
N LEU A 10 -26.86 14.28 -0.80
CA LEU A 10 -28.16 13.65 -0.71
C LEU A 10 -28.10 12.15 -0.42
N LEU A 11 -27.11 11.43 -0.97
CA LEU A 11 -26.88 10.01 -0.70
C LEU A 11 -26.40 9.79 0.75
N ILE A 12 -25.51 10.64 1.24
CA ILE A 12 -25.02 10.62 2.63
C ILE A 12 -26.14 11.06 3.58
N GLY A 13 -26.91 12.10 3.23
CA GLY A 13 -28.08 12.54 3.98
C GLY A 13 -29.19 11.47 4.05
N PHE A 14 -29.38 10.69 2.97
CA PHE A 14 -30.33 9.59 2.92
C PHE A 14 -29.87 8.38 3.74
N ALA A 15 -28.56 8.09 3.77
CA ALA A 15 -27.99 7.04 4.63
C ALA A 15 -28.07 7.39 6.12
N LEU A 16 -28.01 8.68 6.49
CA LEU A 16 -28.16 9.18 7.85
C LEU A 16 -29.65 9.30 8.29
N LEU A 17 -30.59 9.27 7.33
CA LEU A 17 -32.04 9.33 7.59
C LEU A 17 -32.76 7.96 7.62
N LEU A 18 -31.98 6.84 7.51
CA LEU A 18 -32.58 5.54 7.75
C LEU A 18 -33.07 5.51 9.22
N PRO A 19 -34.36 5.32 9.47
CA PRO A 19 -34.87 5.31 10.82
C PRO A 19 -34.18 4.18 11.59
N THR A 20 -33.57 4.50 12.73
CA THR A 20 -33.28 3.52 13.76
C THR A 20 -34.63 2.96 14.17
N ALA A 21 -35.03 1.81 13.63
CA ALA A 21 -36.21 1.10 14.06
C ALA A 21 -36.05 0.88 15.57
N GLY A 22 -36.96 1.49 16.34
CA GLY A 22 -36.99 1.37 17.79
C GLY A 22 -36.98 -0.10 18.18
N LEU A 23 -36.02 -0.48 18.98
CA LEU A 23 -35.97 -1.79 19.62
C LEU A 23 -37.13 -1.86 20.59
N ALA A 24 -38.21 -2.51 20.18
CA ALA A 24 -39.15 -3.10 21.14
C ALA A 24 -38.38 -4.20 21.87
N GLU A 25 -38.39 -4.20 23.19
CA GLU A 25 -37.95 -5.32 24.02
C GLU A 25 -38.83 -6.53 23.70
N GLU A 26 -38.43 -7.31 22.71
CA GLU A 26 -38.95 -8.67 22.54
C GLU A 26 -38.11 -9.60 23.43
N PHE A 27 -38.83 -10.38 24.27
CA PHE A 27 -38.22 -11.49 25.01
C PHE A 27 -37.53 -12.43 24.04
N TYR A 28 -36.20 -12.42 24.06
CA TYR A 28 -35.37 -13.29 23.25
C TYR A 28 -35.56 -14.76 23.68
N THR A 29 -36.42 -15.47 22.98
CA THR A 29 -36.33 -16.94 22.91
C THR A 29 -35.23 -17.28 21.94
N PHE A 30 -34.12 -17.86 22.42
CA PHE A 30 -33.02 -18.29 21.64
C PHE A 30 -33.46 -19.44 20.70
N ASP A 31 -33.72 -19.15 19.42
CA ASP A 31 -34.05 -20.15 18.42
C ASP A 31 -32.78 -20.55 17.68
N ILE A 32 -32.39 -21.83 17.76
CA ILE A 32 -31.20 -22.42 17.11
C ILE A 32 -31.27 -22.27 15.58
N SER A 33 -32.47 -22.11 15.01
CA SER A 33 -32.63 -21.87 13.56
C SER A 33 -32.16 -20.47 13.10
N GLU A 34 -32.00 -19.49 14.01
CA GLU A 34 -31.41 -18.19 13.69
C GLU A 34 -29.88 -18.24 13.49
N ILE A 35 -29.22 -19.37 13.80
CA ILE A 35 -27.77 -19.59 13.58
C ILE A 35 -27.49 -20.10 12.16
N GLU A 36 -28.46 -20.26 11.30
CA GLU A 36 -28.17 -20.53 9.89
C GLU A 36 -27.36 -19.38 9.32
N LYS A 37 -26.04 -19.63 9.14
CA LYS A 37 -25.15 -18.69 8.49
C LYS A 37 -25.74 -18.32 7.15
N ARG A 38 -26.18 -17.07 7.01
CA ARG A 38 -26.62 -16.57 5.70
C ARG A 38 -25.53 -16.86 4.68
N PRO A 39 -25.87 -17.46 3.52
CA PRO A 39 -24.89 -17.84 2.52
C PRO A 39 -24.21 -16.63 1.86
N TYR A 40 -24.68 -15.43 2.14
CA TYR A 40 -24.14 -14.20 1.59
C TYR A 40 -23.81 -13.18 2.69
N HIS A 41 -22.82 -12.37 2.41
CA HIS A 41 -22.45 -11.19 3.18
C HIS A 41 -22.28 -10.02 2.22
N VAL A 42 -22.79 -8.85 2.58
CA VAL A 42 -22.60 -7.59 1.84
C VAL A 42 -22.28 -6.51 2.86
N GLY A 43 -21.32 -5.67 2.55
CA GLY A 43 -20.91 -4.56 3.39
C GLY A 43 -20.00 -3.61 2.60
N GLY A 44 -19.62 -2.54 3.23
CA GLY A 44 -18.75 -1.56 2.60
C GLY A 44 -18.47 -0.37 3.49
N TYR A 45 -17.85 0.65 2.92
CA TYR A 45 -17.71 1.93 3.59
C TYR A 45 -17.72 3.09 2.58
N VAL A 46 -18.10 4.24 3.09
CA VAL A 46 -17.94 5.53 2.42
C VAL A 46 -16.87 6.32 3.18
N GLU A 47 -15.89 6.86 2.48
CA GLU A 47 -14.83 7.68 3.05
C GLU A 47 -14.81 9.06 2.41
N LEU A 48 -14.67 10.10 3.24
CA LEU A 48 -14.34 11.45 2.81
C LEU A 48 -12.96 11.81 3.37
N ARG A 49 -12.09 12.36 2.49
CA ARG A 49 -10.70 12.64 2.84
C ARG A 49 -10.23 13.94 2.20
N PRO A 50 -10.56 15.11 2.80
CA PRO A 50 -9.91 16.37 2.45
C PRO A 50 -8.45 16.36 2.87
N VAL A 51 -7.58 16.92 2.01
CA VAL A 51 -6.14 17.04 2.22
C VAL A 51 -5.69 18.46 1.84
N VAL A 52 -4.84 19.04 2.68
CA VAL A 52 -4.17 20.31 2.39
C VAL A 52 -2.67 20.07 2.40
N TYR A 53 -2.01 20.46 1.32
CA TYR A 53 -0.55 20.40 1.17
C TYR A 53 0.03 21.82 1.28
N GLY A 54 1.07 22.00 2.09
CA GLY A 54 1.92 23.17 2.03
C GLY A 54 3.03 22.93 1.00
N LEU A 55 3.05 23.73 -0.06
CA LEU A 55 3.92 23.51 -1.22
C LEU A 55 5.31 24.11 -1.03
N ASP A 56 6.37 23.36 -1.33
CA ASP A 56 7.74 23.87 -1.50
C ASP A 56 7.98 24.20 -2.98
N ARG A 57 7.88 25.48 -3.33
CA ARG A 57 8.03 25.98 -4.70
C ARG A 57 9.46 25.89 -5.24
N ASP A 58 10.44 25.75 -4.35
CA ASP A 58 11.86 25.66 -4.70
C ASP A 58 12.34 24.24 -4.94
N SER A 59 11.54 23.24 -4.50
CA SER A 59 11.89 21.85 -4.67
C SER A 59 11.88 21.41 -6.15
N ALA A 60 12.75 20.44 -6.48
CA ALA A 60 12.87 19.93 -7.84
C ALA A 60 11.56 19.27 -8.31
N LEU A 61 10.93 18.44 -7.47
CA LEU A 61 9.71 17.75 -7.86
C LEU A 61 8.51 18.71 -7.97
N TYR A 62 8.47 19.81 -7.22
CA TYR A 62 7.48 20.87 -7.47
C TYR A 62 7.69 21.49 -8.87
N LYS A 63 8.92 21.85 -9.20
CA LYS A 63 9.26 22.43 -10.52
C LYS A 63 8.93 21.45 -11.64
N LEU A 64 9.26 20.16 -11.49
CA LEU A 64 8.92 19.12 -12.48
C LEU A 64 7.42 18.97 -12.71
N GLN A 65 6.63 19.01 -11.62
CA GLN A 65 5.20 18.77 -11.69
C GLN A 65 4.42 20.02 -12.15
N TYR A 66 4.93 21.24 -11.83
CA TYR A 66 4.18 22.48 -11.97
C TYR A 66 4.88 23.55 -12.82
N TYR A 67 5.89 23.20 -13.63
CA TYR A 67 6.75 24.12 -14.38
C TYR A 67 5.99 25.13 -15.24
N ASN A 68 4.81 24.77 -15.75
CA ASN A 68 4.00 25.60 -16.64
C ASN A 68 2.82 26.30 -15.96
N ARG A 69 2.79 26.31 -14.61
CA ARG A 69 1.66 26.84 -13.86
C ARG A 69 2.15 27.55 -12.60
N ASP A 70 1.68 28.77 -12.36
CA ASP A 70 1.89 29.43 -11.08
C ASP A 70 0.86 28.92 -10.06
N ARG A 71 1.34 28.48 -8.91
CA ARG A 71 0.53 27.95 -7.81
C ARG A 71 0.79 28.75 -6.54
N GLY A 72 -0.25 28.83 -5.71
CA GLY A 72 -0.15 29.39 -4.36
C GLY A 72 0.76 28.57 -3.46
N ALA A 73 0.86 28.97 -2.20
CA ALA A 73 1.65 28.25 -1.18
C ALA A 73 0.98 26.94 -0.73
N THR A 74 -0.30 26.73 -1.06
CA THR A 74 -1.07 25.55 -0.65
C THR A 74 -1.81 24.93 -1.83
N LEU A 75 -2.04 23.61 -1.74
CA LEU A 75 -2.89 22.84 -2.64
C LEU A 75 -3.93 22.11 -1.82
N GLU A 76 -5.19 22.25 -2.19
CA GLU A 76 -6.32 21.54 -1.60
C GLU A 76 -6.76 20.38 -2.51
N GLU A 77 -7.00 19.23 -1.90
CA GLU A 77 -7.50 18.04 -2.57
C GLU A 77 -8.66 17.45 -1.76
N TRP A 78 -9.73 17.12 -2.45
CA TRP A 78 -10.91 16.47 -1.88
C TRP A 78 -11.03 15.09 -2.47
N ASN A 79 -10.93 14.08 -1.61
CA ASN A 79 -11.06 12.69 -2.01
C ASN A 79 -12.34 12.11 -1.38
N ALA A 80 -13.05 11.30 -2.16
CA ALA A 80 -14.15 10.48 -1.67
C ALA A 80 -13.97 9.06 -2.21
N ARG A 81 -14.26 8.06 -1.38
CA ARG A 81 -14.21 6.65 -1.75
C ARG A 81 -15.50 5.96 -1.33
N LEU A 82 -16.06 5.16 -2.23
CA LEU A 82 -17.06 4.14 -1.93
C LEU A 82 -16.43 2.77 -2.17
N GLN A 83 -16.33 1.96 -1.13
CA GLN A 83 -15.96 0.55 -1.26
C GLN A 83 -17.18 -0.31 -0.98
N LEU A 84 -17.47 -1.25 -1.89
CA LEU A 84 -18.49 -2.27 -1.72
C LEU A 84 -17.83 -3.64 -1.77
N GLY A 85 -18.17 -4.49 -0.82
CA GLY A 85 -17.69 -5.85 -0.74
C GLY A 85 -18.84 -6.83 -0.53
N GLY A 86 -18.72 -8.01 -1.11
CA GLY A 86 -19.68 -9.07 -0.91
C GLY A 86 -19.10 -10.45 -1.10
N SER A 87 -19.66 -11.42 -0.43
CA SER A 87 -19.33 -12.82 -0.63
C SER A 87 -20.59 -13.68 -0.63
N TYR A 88 -20.55 -14.76 -1.40
CA TYR A 88 -21.55 -15.82 -1.40
C TYR A 88 -20.83 -17.16 -1.21
N GLU A 89 -21.26 -17.94 -0.23
CA GLU A 89 -20.66 -19.23 0.12
C GLU A 89 -21.73 -20.31 0.17
N LYS A 90 -21.52 -21.40 -0.57
CA LYS A 90 -22.39 -22.57 -0.57
C LYS A 90 -21.60 -23.85 -0.77
N GLY A 91 -21.68 -24.75 0.20
CA GLY A 91 -20.91 -26.00 0.20
C GLY A 91 -19.41 -25.75 0.13
N MET A 92 -18.73 -26.32 -0.87
CA MET A 92 -17.29 -26.14 -1.05
C MET A 92 -16.91 -24.89 -1.87
N GLY A 93 -17.88 -24.13 -2.37
CA GLY A 93 -17.67 -23.00 -3.26
C GLY A 93 -17.91 -21.66 -2.57
N ARG A 94 -17.06 -20.65 -2.85
CA ARG A 94 -17.21 -19.25 -2.43
C ARG A 94 -16.91 -18.33 -3.59
N LEU A 95 -17.73 -17.30 -3.74
CA LEU A 95 -17.46 -16.15 -4.60
C LEU A 95 -17.22 -14.92 -3.72
N TYR A 96 -16.25 -14.12 -4.09
CA TYR A 96 -15.93 -12.85 -3.41
C TYR A 96 -15.78 -11.73 -4.44
N LEU A 97 -16.32 -10.56 -4.13
CA LEU A 97 -16.18 -9.35 -4.93
C LEU A 97 -15.95 -8.14 -4.03
N LYS A 98 -15.00 -7.29 -4.39
CA LYS A 98 -14.74 -6.00 -3.77
C LYS A 98 -14.48 -4.96 -4.85
N THR A 99 -15.24 -3.89 -4.82
CA THR A 99 -15.12 -2.77 -5.77
C THR A 99 -14.82 -1.48 -5.01
N ASN A 100 -14.02 -0.61 -5.63
CA ASN A 100 -13.80 0.76 -5.17
C ASN A 100 -14.20 1.74 -6.27
N THR A 101 -14.94 2.77 -5.87
CA THR A 101 -15.16 3.98 -6.66
C THR A 101 -14.49 5.12 -5.93
N ASP A 102 -13.44 5.67 -6.53
CA ASP A 102 -12.65 6.77 -6.02
C ASP A 102 -12.99 8.05 -6.82
N TYR A 103 -13.31 9.11 -6.10
CA TYR A 103 -13.44 10.45 -6.66
C TYR A 103 -12.37 11.35 -6.05
N ARG A 104 -11.63 12.06 -6.89
CA ARG A 104 -10.62 13.04 -6.47
C ARG A 104 -10.89 14.36 -7.18
N TYR A 105 -10.96 15.42 -6.40
CA TYR A 105 -11.00 16.79 -6.91
C TYR A 105 -9.81 17.57 -6.35
N SER A 106 -9.08 18.21 -7.21
CA SER A 106 -8.02 19.14 -6.85
C SER A 106 -8.28 20.47 -7.57
N SER A 107 -8.06 21.59 -6.89
CA SER A 107 -8.11 22.92 -7.51
C SER A 107 -7.13 23.04 -8.68
N PHE A 108 -6.21 22.08 -8.80
CA PHE A 108 -5.15 22.01 -9.77
C PHE A 108 -5.51 21.19 -11.02
N THR A 109 -6.01 19.97 -10.86
CA THR A 109 -6.27 19.01 -11.95
C THR A 109 -7.75 18.88 -12.28
N GLY A 110 -8.64 19.51 -11.50
CA GLY A 110 -10.07 19.30 -11.60
C GLY A 110 -10.52 17.98 -10.95
N GLY A 111 -11.70 17.50 -11.34
CA GLY A 111 -12.26 16.24 -10.85
C GLY A 111 -11.80 15.04 -11.70
N ALA A 112 -11.47 13.95 -11.03
CA ALA A 112 -11.22 12.63 -11.62
C ALA A 112 -12.01 11.56 -10.87
N GLU A 113 -12.55 10.60 -11.60
CA GLU A 113 -13.28 9.46 -11.05
C GLU A 113 -12.69 8.17 -11.60
N ARG A 114 -12.57 7.17 -10.75
CA ARG A 114 -12.13 5.83 -11.13
C ARG A 114 -12.94 4.78 -10.37
N THR A 115 -13.61 3.90 -11.09
CA THR A 115 -14.22 2.70 -10.53
C THR A 115 -13.40 1.48 -10.96
N ALA A 116 -13.05 0.62 -10.00
CA ALA A 116 -12.29 -0.58 -10.26
C ALA A 116 -12.75 -1.75 -9.38
N ILE A 117 -12.67 -2.95 -9.94
CA ILE A 117 -12.74 -4.18 -9.14
C ILE A 117 -11.38 -4.34 -8.45
N PHE A 118 -11.35 -4.24 -7.13
CA PHE A 118 -10.13 -4.42 -6.34
C PHE A 118 -9.81 -5.90 -6.12
N GLU A 119 -10.82 -6.70 -5.82
CA GLU A 119 -10.73 -8.17 -5.75
C GLU A 119 -12.03 -8.76 -6.30
N GLY A 120 -11.91 -9.87 -7.02
CA GLY A 120 -13.05 -10.61 -7.56
C GLY A 120 -12.59 -12.01 -7.94
N TYR A 121 -12.87 -13.00 -7.10
CA TYR A 121 -12.40 -14.37 -7.30
C TYR A 121 -13.37 -15.43 -6.78
N GLY A 122 -13.27 -16.60 -7.41
CA GLY A 122 -13.92 -17.81 -6.97
C GLY A 122 -12.96 -18.69 -6.17
N THR A 123 -13.45 -19.30 -5.09
CA THR A 123 -12.75 -20.30 -4.27
C THR A 123 -13.48 -21.62 -4.34
N LEU A 124 -12.74 -22.71 -4.50
CA LEU A 124 -13.21 -24.09 -4.37
C LEU A 124 -12.38 -24.79 -3.30
N LYS A 125 -13.03 -25.28 -2.24
CA LYS A 125 -12.40 -26.00 -1.12
C LYS A 125 -12.95 -27.42 -1.01
N PRO A 126 -12.45 -28.37 -1.81
CA PRO A 126 -12.99 -29.74 -1.83
C PRO A 126 -12.67 -30.53 -0.57
N SER A 127 -11.64 -30.14 0.18
CA SER A 127 -11.28 -30.69 1.49
C SER A 127 -10.53 -29.67 2.34
N ASP A 128 -10.23 -30.00 3.58
CA ASP A 128 -9.43 -29.13 4.46
C ASP A 128 -7.98 -28.96 3.99
N SER A 129 -7.48 -29.90 3.19
CA SER A 129 -6.12 -29.87 2.67
C SER A 129 -5.99 -29.15 1.32
N TRP A 130 -7.08 -28.96 0.58
CA TRP A 130 -7.02 -28.42 -0.77
C TRP A 130 -7.92 -27.21 -0.93
N LYS A 131 -7.34 -26.12 -1.47
CA LYS A 131 -8.07 -24.90 -1.84
C LYS A 131 -7.57 -24.43 -3.21
N PHE A 132 -8.50 -24.09 -4.09
CA PHE A 132 -8.25 -23.52 -5.41
C PHE A 132 -8.92 -22.15 -5.47
N GLU A 133 -8.21 -21.17 -6.03
CA GLU A 133 -8.75 -19.81 -6.23
C GLU A 133 -8.38 -19.31 -7.61
N ILE A 134 -9.33 -18.65 -8.28
CA ILE A 134 -9.13 -18.04 -9.59
C ILE A 134 -9.84 -16.69 -9.66
N GLY A 135 -9.14 -15.67 -10.14
CA GLY A 135 -9.66 -14.33 -10.33
C GLY A 135 -8.70 -13.25 -9.85
N LYS A 136 -9.22 -12.07 -9.61
CA LYS A 136 -8.46 -10.90 -9.17
C LYS A 136 -8.31 -10.90 -7.66
N LYS A 137 -7.09 -11.03 -7.13
CA LYS A 137 -6.83 -11.13 -5.69
C LYS A 137 -5.43 -10.63 -5.32
N ASN A 138 -5.21 -10.40 -4.02
CA ASN A 138 -3.89 -10.14 -3.42
C ASN A 138 -3.40 -11.41 -2.69
N LEU A 139 -2.12 -11.71 -2.85
CA LEU A 139 -1.45 -12.85 -2.19
C LEU A 139 -1.01 -12.49 -0.77
N LYS A 140 -0.64 -11.23 -0.54
CA LYS A 140 -0.14 -10.67 0.73
C LYS A 140 1.09 -11.45 1.25
N TRP A 141 2.04 -11.71 0.35
CA TRP A 141 3.31 -12.32 0.72
C TRP A 141 4.20 -11.34 1.47
N GLY A 142 5.03 -11.87 2.37
CA GLY A 142 5.92 -11.08 3.23
C GLY A 142 5.35 -10.80 4.62
N LYS A 143 6.23 -10.50 5.56
CA LYS A 143 5.96 -10.30 7.00
C LYS A 143 6.15 -8.84 7.42
N GLY A 144 6.85 -8.02 6.62
CA GLY A 144 7.11 -6.62 6.92
C GLY A 144 5.83 -5.78 6.98
N TYR A 145 5.83 -4.81 7.87
CA TYR A 145 4.71 -3.90 8.06
C TYR A 145 4.68 -2.80 6.98
N ALA A 146 5.77 -2.03 6.84
CA ALA A 146 5.87 -0.94 5.89
C ALA A 146 6.24 -1.40 4.48
N TRP A 147 7.16 -2.35 4.34
CA TRP A 147 7.63 -2.89 3.07
C TRP A 147 7.57 -4.41 3.05
N ASN A 148 7.52 -4.99 1.87
CA ASN A 148 7.59 -6.45 1.68
C ASN A 148 8.45 -6.76 0.45
N PRO A 149 9.78 -6.85 0.59
CA PRO A 149 10.67 -7.15 -0.54
C PRO A 149 10.40 -8.49 -1.22
N VAL A 150 9.83 -9.48 -0.53
CA VAL A 150 9.48 -10.79 -1.11
C VAL A 150 8.09 -10.81 -1.77
N ASN A 151 7.34 -9.70 -1.73
CA ASN A 151 6.04 -9.60 -2.38
C ASN A 151 6.18 -9.35 -3.89
N PHE A 152 6.51 -10.39 -4.64
CA PHE A 152 6.87 -10.30 -6.05
C PHE A 152 5.70 -10.12 -7.01
N LEU A 153 4.48 -10.52 -6.61
CA LEU A 153 3.32 -10.60 -7.49
C LEU A 153 2.22 -9.59 -7.18
N ASP A 154 2.16 -9.03 -5.96
CA ASP A 154 1.21 -7.96 -5.63
C ASP A 154 1.80 -6.58 -5.93
N ARG A 155 0.95 -5.56 -5.90
CA ARG A 155 1.37 -4.15 -5.93
C ARG A 155 2.06 -3.79 -4.61
N ALA A 156 3.04 -2.88 -4.67
CA ALA A 156 3.73 -2.41 -3.47
C ALA A 156 2.78 -1.66 -2.52
N LYS A 157 3.00 -1.82 -1.22
CA LYS A 157 2.33 -1.03 -0.19
C LYS A 157 2.79 0.44 -0.23
N ASP A 158 1.94 1.34 0.26
CA ASP A 158 2.37 2.68 0.64
C ASP A 158 2.82 2.65 2.11
N PRO A 159 4.12 2.87 2.40
CA PRO A 159 4.62 2.87 3.78
C PRO A 159 3.99 3.95 4.67
N ASN A 160 3.41 5.01 4.07
CA ASN A 160 2.66 6.02 4.82
C ASN A 160 1.24 5.56 5.20
N ASP A 161 0.69 4.56 4.51
CA ASP A 161 -0.64 3.98 4.78
C ASP A 161 -0.64 2.46 4.48
N PRO A 162 0.18 1.65 5.20
CA PRO A 162 0.42 0.25 4.88
C PRO A 162 -0.83 -0.64 5.07
N GLU A 163 -1.85 -0.14 5.75
CA GLU A 163 -3.14 -0.81 5.94
C GLU A 163 -4.13 -0.54 4.80
N GLN A 164 -3.80 0.37 3.88
CA GLN A 164 -4.68 0.69 2.76
C GLN A 164 -4.91 -0.54 1.86
N SER A 165 -6.18 -0.74 1.48
CA SER A 165 -6.53 -1.80 0.52
C SER A 165 -5.85 -1.57 -0.83
N ILE A 166 -5.16 -2.60 -1.31
CA ILE A 166 -4.44 -2.61 -2.58
C ILE A 166 -5.30 -3.33 -3.63
N GLU A 167 -5.27 -2.84 -4.85
CA GLU A 167 -5.90 -3.52 -5.99
C GLU A 167 -5.14 -4.80 -6.33
N GLY A 168 -5.83 -5.93 -6.38
CA GLY A 168 -5.26 -7.24 -6.68
C GLY A 168 -4.90 -7.42 -8.15
N ASN A 169 -4.28 -8.55 -8.44
CA ASN A 169 -3.96 -9.01 -9.79
C ASN A 169 -4.74 -10.29 -10.14
N ILE A 170 -4.99 -10.50 -11.42
CA ILE A 170 -5.67 -11.71 -11.93
C ILE A 170 -4.69 -12.88 -11.91
N MET A 171 -5.08 -13.97 -11.24
CA MET A 171 -4.24 -15.16 -11.10
C MET A 171 -5.08 -16.39 -10.79
N ALA A 172 -4.46 -17.55 -10.91
CA ALA A 172 -4.96 -18.81 -10.38
C ALA A 172 -3.97 -19.35 -9.35
N THR A 173 -4.49 -19.79 -8.20
CA THR A 173 -3.69 -20.37 -7.11
C THR A 173 -4.29 -21.68 -6.65
N MET A 174 -3.43 -22.57 -6.16
CA MET A 174 -3.81 -23.77 -5.47
C MET A 174 -3.07 -23.81 -4.13
N ASP A 175 -3.75 -24.07 -3.04
CA ASP A 175 -3.10 -24.32 -1.75
C ASP A 175 -3.28 -25.77 -1.37
N TYR A 176 -2.16 -26.45 -1.09
CA TYR A 176 -2.12 -27.73 -0.41
C TYR A 176 -1.58 -27.54 1.00
N ILE A 177 -2.37 -27.88 2.01
CA ILE A 177 -2.03 -27.63 3.42
C ILE A 177 -2.07 -28.99 4.15
N ARG A 178 -1.03 -29.24 4.95
CA ARG A 178 -0.94 -30.42 5.80
C ARG A 178 -0.43 -30.05 7.18
N SER A 179 -1.13 -30.52 8.20
CA SER A 179 -0.72 -30.38 9.61
C SER A 179 -0.05 -31.66 10.11
N PHE A 180 0.86 -31.51 11.06
CA PHE A 180 1.64 -32.59 11.66
C PHE A 180 1.72 -32.42 13.18
N ASP A 181 1.95 -33.54 13.85
CA ASP A 181 2.34 -33.55 15.25
C ASP A 181 3.88 -33.50 15.34
N GLY A 182 4.41 -32.53 16.07
CA GLY A 182 5.86 -32.39 16.22
C GLY A 182 6.38 -30.98 15.99
N PRO A 183 7.69 -30.79 15.78
CA PRO A 183 8.30 -29.46 15.55
C PRO A 183 7.80 -28.76 14.31
N LEU A 184 7.57 -29.47 13.22
CA LEU A 184 6.87 -28.98 12.04
C LEU A 184 5.37 -29.15 12.27
N LYS A 185 4.67 -28.04 12.48
CA LYS A 185 3.21 -28.03 12.74
C LYS A 185 2.40 -28.00 11.45
N THR A 186 2.87 -27.21 10.47
CA THR A 186 2.14 -27.00 9.21
C THR A 186 3.13 -26.88 8.05
N LEU A 187 2.77 -27.54 6.95
CA LEU A 187 3.37 -27.34 5.62
C LEU A 187 2.29 -26.87 4.68
N SER A 188 2.53 -25.81 3.91
CA SER A 188 1.68 -25.42 2.79
C SER A 188 2.51 -25.28 1.53
N PHE A 189 1.93 -25.67 0.38
CA PHE A 189 2.50 -25.51 -0.94
C PHE A 189 1.51 -24.76 -1.82
N THR A 190 1.91 -23.56 -2.32
CA THR A 190 1.04 -22.66 -3.07
C THR A 190 1.65 -22.31 -4.42
N PRO A 191 1.42 -23.09 -5.49
CA PRO A 191 1.73 -22.65 -6.85
C PRO A 191 0.76 -21.57 -7.31
N VAL A 192 1.29 -20.66 -8.13
CA VAL A 192 0.58 -19.51 -8.70
C VAL A 192 0.81 -19.46 -10.20
N LEU A 193 -0.27 -19.34 -10.96
CA LEU A 193 -0.25 -19.01 -12.39
C LEU A 193 -0.71 -17.54 -12.53
N PHE A 194 0.15 -16.72 -13.13
CA PHE A 194 -0.03 -15.29 -13.22
C PHE A 194 0.09 -14.82 -14.67
N PRO A 195 -1.06 -14.67 -15.39
CA PRO A 195 -1.07 -14.22 -16.77
C PRO A 195 -0.80 -12.70 -16.88
N VAL A 196 0.00 -12.30 -17.87
CA VAL A 196 0.23 -10.91 -18.25
C VAL A 196 0.00 -10.77 -19.76
N TYR A 197 -1.17 -10.24 -20.14
CA TYR A 197 -1.61 -10.04 -21.50
C TYR A 197 -2.29 -8.67 -21.62
N ASP A 198 -2.64 -8.24 -22.81
CA ASP A 198 -3.39 -7.00 -23.02
C ASP A 198 -4.68 -7.00 -22.17
N HIS A 199 -4.85 -5.98 -21.34
CA HIS A 199 -5.96 -5.80 -20.39
C HIS A 199 -5.96 -6.78 -19.18
N ILE A 200 -4.96 -7.64 -19.05
CA ILE A 200 -4.81 -8.57 -17.93
C ILE A 200 -3.44 -8.37 -17.31
N ASN A 201 -3.36 -7.68 -16.16
CA ASN A 201 -2.12 -7.38 -15.46
C ASN A 201 -1.05 -6.71 -16.36
N ASP A 202 -1.47 -5.96 -17.37
CA ASP A 202 -0.60 -5.35 -18.40
C ASP A 202 0.38 -4.30 -17.82
N ASP A 203 0.12 -3.80 -16.63
CA ASP A 203 1.02 -2.93 -15.87
C ASP A 203 2.10 -3.68 -15.05
N PHE A 204 2.04 -5.03 -15.01
CA PHE A 204 2.98 -5.81 -14.22
C PHE A 204 4.39 -5.90 -14.82
N GLY A 205 4.51 -6.06 -16.12
CA GLY A 205 5.80 -6.22 -16.81
C GLY A 205 5.63 -6.44 -18.32
N VAL A 206 6.50 -7.25 -18.93
CA VAL A 206 6.44 -7.53 -20.37
C VAL A 206 5.18 -8.35 -20.69
N ASN A 207 4.37 -7.84 -21.63
CA ASN A 207 3.13 -8.50 -22.08
C ASN A 207 3.38 -9.84 -22.81
N ASN A 208 2.31 -10.60 -23.00
CA ASN A 208 2.28 -11.90 -23.65
C ASN A 208 3.13 -12.96 -22.96
N ARG A 209 3.06 -13.00 -21.62
CA ARG A 209 3.75 -13.96 -20.77
C ARG A 209 2.81 -14.59 -19.75
N LEU A 210 3.01 -15.88 -19.50
CA LEU A 210 2.46 -16.59 -18.35
C LEU A 210 3.59 -16.75 -17.34
N ASN A 211 3.43 -16.12 -16.16
CA ASN A 211 4.39 -16.22 -15.07
C ASN A 211 3.97 -17.36 -14.14
N VAL A 212 4.95 -18.06 -13.60
CA VAL A 212 4.77 -19.14 -12.63
C VAL A 212 5.49 -18.75 -11.35
N GLY A 213 4.78 -18.83 -10.24
CA GLY A 213 5.33 -18.64 -8.92
C GLY A 213 5.01 -19.80 -8.00
N VAL A 214 5.75 -19.94 -6.93
CA VAL A 214 5.50 -20.91 -5.87
C VAL A 214 5.88 -20.34 -4.52
N LYS A 215 5.05 -20.63 -3.50
CA LYS A 215 5.37 -20.38 -2.11
C LYS A 215 5.27 -21.70 -1.33
N VAL A 216 6.28 -21.97 -0.51
CA VAL A 216 6.27 -23.04 0.49
C VAL A 216 6.26 -22.39 1.86
N TYR A 217 5.20 -22.63 2.62
CA TYR A 217 5.08 -22.16 4.00
C TYR A 217 5.34 -23.31 4.97
N LEU A 218 6.10 -23.02 6.01
CA LEU A 218 6.42 -23.92 7.11
C LEU A 218 6.13 -23.23 8.44
N LEU A 219 5.35 -23.85 9.32
CA LEU A 219 5.33 -23.50 10.74
C LEU A 219 6.24 -24.47 11.46
N LEU A 220 7.48 -24.04 11.73
CA LEU A 220 8.54 -24.86 12.28
C LEU A 220 9.08 -24.25 13.60
N TYR A 221 9.01 -24.98 14.70
CA TYR A 221 9.41 -24.50 16.03
C TYR A 221 8.78 -23.14 16.39
N ASP A 222 7.46 -23.01 16.18
CA ASP A 222 6.67 -21.78 16.41
C ASP A 222 7.19 -20.56 15.61
N THR A 223 7.87 -20.82 14.50
CA THR A 223 8.35 -19.82 13.54
C THR A 223 7.66 -20.02 12.23
N ASP A 224 7.00 -18.97 11.73
CA ASP A 224 6.51 -18.90 10.35
C ASP A 224 7.69 -18.70 9.41
N LEU A 225 7.83 -19.54 8.40
CA LEU A 225 8.86 -19.47 7.37
C LEU A 225 8.20 -19.59 6.00
N ASP A 226 8.47 -18.67 5.08
CA ASP A 226 8.08 -18.77 3.69
C ASP A 226 9.32 -18.88 2.79
N LEU A 227 9.31 -19.79 1.83
CA LEU A 227 10.21 -19.85 0.69
C LEU A 227 9.41 -19.52 -0.57
N ILE A 228 9.87 -18.53 -1.31
CA ILE A 228 9.13 -17.97 -2.45
C ILE A 228 10.03 -17.99 -3.68
N TYR A 229 9.50 -18.46 -4.81
CA TYR A 229 10.17 -18.40 -6.09
C TYR A 229 9.19 -17.94 -7.17
N VAL A 230 9.63 -17.02 -8.04
CA VAL A 230 8.92 -16.64 -9.27
C VAL A 230 9.89 -16.81 -10.43
N ALA A 231 9.48 -17.63 -11.40
CA ALA A 231 10.29 -17.91 -12.58
C ALA A 231 10.39 -16.70 -13.51
N ASP A 232 11.38 -16.71 -14.38
CA ASP A 232 11.53 -15.73 -15.46
C ASP A 232 10.27 -15.71 -16.36
N GLY A 233 9.85 -14.52 -16.74
CA GLY A 233 8.64 -14.33 -17.54
C GLY A 233 8.42 -12.88 -17.95
N SER A 234 7.39 -12.23 -17.40
CA SER A 234 7.13 -10.79 -17.59
C SER A 234 8.14 -9.91 -16.86
N ARG A 235 8.73 -10.44 -15.81
CA ARG A 235 9.85 -9.90 -15.04
C ARG A 235 10.87 -11.01 -14.86
N THR A 236 12.10 -10.64 -14.54
CA THR A 236 13.20 -11.58 -14.29
C THR A 236 12.95 -12.47 -13.07
N ALA A 237 13.63 -13.61 -13.01
CA ALA A 237 13.49 -14.59 -11.94
C ALA A 237 13.81 -13.99 -10.56
N ARG A 238 13.06 -14.43 -9.53
CA ARG A 238 13.13 -13.93 -8.17
C ARG A 238 13.01 -15.05 -7.17
N ILE A 239 13.81 -14.98 -6.13
CA ILE A 239 13.72 -15.89 -4.99
C ILE A 239 13.66 -15.08 -3.70
N GLY A 240 12.85 -15.52 -2.76
CA GLY A 240 12.68 -14.87 -1.47
C GLY A 240 12.53 -15.86 -0.33
N ILE A 241 12.91 -15.40 0.84
CA ILE A 241 12.64 -16.07 2.11
C ILE A 241 12.16 -15.04 3.10
N ASP A 242 11.15 -15.38 3.87
CA ASP A 242 10.73 -14.59 5.02
C ASP A 242 10.51 -15.44 6.26
N PHE A 243 10.54 -14.77 7.42
CA PHE A 243 10.20 -15.38 8.68
C PHE A 243 9.50 -14.39 9.62
N SER A 244 8.68 -14.95 10.52
CA SER A 244 8.13 -14.23 11.67
C SER A 244 8.07 -15.17 12.87
N ARG A 245 8.45 -14.66 14.05
CA ARG A 245 8.42 -15.40 15.30
C ARG A 245 8.04 -14.51 16.48
N ASN A 246 7.06 -14.96 17.25
CA ASN A 246 6.78 -14.42 18.56
C ASN A 246 7.78 -15.01 19.58
N ILE A 247 8.71 -14.17 20.05
CA ILE A 247 9.68 -14.55 21.10
C ILE A 247 8.98 -14.60 22.46
N THR A 248 8.05 -13.67 22.68
CA THR A 248 7.12 -13.64 23.81
C THR A 248 5.72 -13.32 23.32
N THR A 249 4.72 -13.32 24.18
CA THR A 249 3.35 -12.91 23.83
C THR A 249 3.23 -11.45 23.39
N SER A 250 4.24 -10.62 23.69
CA SER A 250 4.26 -9.19 23.42
C SER A 250 5.43 -8.73 22.53
N PHE A 251 6.33 -9.65 22.13
CA PHE A 251 7.51 -9.31 21.33
C PHE A 251 7.66 -10.27 20.15
N GLU A 252 7.61 -9.72 18.95
CA GLU A 252 7.78 -10.40 17.66
C GLU A 252 9.02 -9.88 16.94
N ILE A 253 9.72 -10.79 16.27
CA ILE A 253 10.76 -10.47 15.29
C ILE A 253 10.31 -11.00 13.91
N HIS A 254 10.62 -10.26 12.86
CA HIS A 254 10.36 -10.69 11.49
C HIS A 254 11.47 -10.22 10.56
N GLY A 255 11.57 -10.87 9.41
CA GLY A 255 12.54 -10.49 8.40
C GLY A 255 12.23 -11.09 7.05
N GLU A 256 12.76 -10.45 6.01
CA GLU A 256 12.60 -10.83 4.60
C GLU A 256 13.93 -10.65 3.88
N LEU A 257 14.23 -11.55 2.95
CA LEU A 257 15.36 -11.43 2.03
C LEU A 257 14.89 -11.83 0.63
N ALA A 258 15.14 -10.98 -0.35
CA ALA A 258 14.77 -11.16 -1.74
C ALA A 258 15.99 -11.01 -2.64
N HIS A 259 16.18 -11.93 -3.57
CA HIS A 259 17.15 -11.84 -4.66
C HIS A 259 16.39 -11.73 -5.98
N ILE A 260 16.73 -10.72 -6.78
CA ILE A 260 16.16 -10.44 -8.09
C ILE A 260 17.30 -10.55 -9.10
N GLN A 261 17.17 -11.50 -10.03
CA GLN A 261 18.14 -11.71 -11.08
C GLN A 261 17.98 -10.64 -12.17
N ASP A 262 19.11 -10.14 -12.71
CA ASP A 262 19.17 -9.23 -13.87
C ASP A 262 18.19 -8.04 -13.74
N ASP A 263 18.13 -7.38 -12.57
CA ASP A 263 17.33 -6.17 -12.39
C ASP A 263 17.82 -5.07 -13.32
N ARG A 264 16.89 -4.48 -14.08
CA ARG A 264 17.19 -3.44 -15.07
C ARG A 264 16.64 -2.10 -14.63
N LYS A 265 17.52 -1.12 -14.52
CA LYS A 265 17.14 0.26 -14.24
C LYS A 265 17.85 1.25 -15.15
N GLN A 266 17.22 2.39 -15.39
CA GLN A 266 17.85 3.53 -16.04
C GLN A 266 18.45 4.44 -14.98
N VAL A 267 19.74 4.75 -15.12
CA VAL A 267 20.48 5.61 -14.19
C VAL A 267 20.95 6.85 -14.94
N LEU A 268 20.72 8.01 -14.34
CA LEU A 268 21.19 9.30 -14.86
C LEU A 268 22.56 9.60 -14.25
N ASP A 269 23.53 9.88 -15.10
CA ASP A 269 24.89 10.29 -14.67
C ASP A 269 24.98 11.80 -14.44
N ALA A 270 26.13 12.24 -13.90
CA ALA A 270 26.41 13.65 -13.63
C ALA A 270 26.47 14.53 -14.90
N ALA A 271 26.67 13.93 -16.08
CA ALA A 271 26.65 14.64 -17.37
C ALA A 271 25.23 14.77 -17.95
N GLY A 272 24.21 14.21 -17.30
CA GLY A 272 22.83 14.20 -17.78
C GLY A 272 22.55 13.12 -18.84
N ALA A 273 23.45 12.13 -19.00
CA ALA A 273 23.22 11.00 -19.89
C ALA A 273 22.56 9.84 -19.13
N VAL A 274 21.63 9.14 -19.82
CA VAL A 274 20.88 8.01 -19.25
C VAL A 274 21.54 6.71 -19.68
N HIS A 275 21.91 5.89 -18.72
CA HIS A 275 22.51 4.58 -18.93
C HIS A 275 21.54 3.48 -18.43
N SER A 276 21.50 2.35 -19.16
CA SER A 276 20.78 1.16 -18.70
C SER A 276 21.77 0.27 -17.94
N GLU A 277 21.49 0.07 -16.66
CA GLU A 277 22.21 -0.88 -15.81
C GLU A 277 21.42 -2.17 -15.67
N THR A 278 22.15 -3.30 -15.71
CA THR A 278 21.58 -4.62 -15.40
C THR A 278 22.47 -5.26 -14.35
N ARG A 279 21.90 -5.60 -13.20
CA ARG A 279 22.62 -6.25 -12.11
C ARG A 279 21.67 -7.11 -11.28
N ASP A 280 22.21 -8.09 -10.59
CA ASP A 280 21.48 -8.79 -9.55
C ASP A 280 21.23 -7.83 -8.38
N ALA A 281 20.02 -7.83 -7.86
CA ALA A 281 19.63 -7.00 -6.74
C ALA A 281 19.23 -7.86 -5.54
N VAL A 282 19.74 -7.50 -4.36
CA VAL A 282 19.38 -8.14 -3.09
C VAL A 282 18.66 -7.11 -2.22
N SER A 283 17.41 -7.37 -1.86
CA SER A 283 16.66 -6.53 -0.94
C SER A 283 16.41 -7.28 0.35
N GLY A 284 16.43 -6.59 1.49
CA GLY A 284 16.23 -7.21 2.79
C GLY A 284 15.47 -6.30 3.75
N LEU A 285 14.74 -6.93 4.66
CA LEU A 285 14.04 -6.25 5.74
C LEU A 285 14.27 -7.02 7.04
N ILE A 286 14.49 -6.30 8.11
CA ILE A 286 14.47 -6.84 9.48
C ILE A 286 13.66 -5.91 10.36
N GLY A 287 12.75 -6.47 11.15
CA GLY A 287 11.87 -5.69 11.99
C GLY A 287 11.52 -6.36 13.29
N VAL A 288 11.02 -5.54 14.23
CA VAL A 288 10.49 -5.96 15.52
C VAL A 288 9.15 -5.28 15.78
N ARG A 289 8.29 -5.98 16.47
CA ARG A 289 7.04 -5.45 17.03
C ARG A 289 7.00 -5.75 18.53
N HIS A 290 6.76 -4.72 19.32
CA HIS A 290 6.66 -4.83 20.76
C HIS A 290 5.40 -4.15 21.29
N LEU A 291 4.66 -4.85 22.13
CA LEU A 291 3.51 -4.33 22.86
C LEU A 291 3.86 -4.22 24.34
N THR A 292 3.77 -3.02 24.90
CA THR A 292 3.99 -2.78 26.32
C THR A 292 2.75 -3.12 27.15
N THR A 293 2.91 -3.20 28.48
CA THR A 293 1.82 -3.43 29.44
C THR A 293 0.81 -2.28 29.53
N PHE A 294 1.13 -1.10 28.99
CA PHE A 294 0.24 0.06 28.89
C PHE A 294 -0.26 0.31 27.46
N ASP A 295 -0.34 -0.76 26.64
CA ASP A 295 -0.89 -0.77 25.29
C ASP A 295 -0.19 0.13 24.27
N LEU A 296 1.11 0.45 24.49
CA LEU A 296 1.94 1.06 23.47
C LEU A 296 2.49 -0.03 22.54
N THR A 297 2.10 -0.01 21.28
CA THR A 297 2.69 -0.82 20.21
C THR A 297 3.81 -0.04 19.55
N THR A 298 4.99 -0.64 19.50
CA THR A 298 6.15 -0.15 18.74
C THR A 298 6.43 -1.09 17.59
N ILE A 299 6.56 -0.56 16.38
CA ILE A 299 7.04 -1.28 15.20
C ILE A 299 8.28 -0.55 14.73
N PHE A 300 9.37 -1.28 14.55
CA PHE A 300 10.63 -0.75 14.01
C PHE A 300 11.10 -1.66 12.89
N GLU A 301 11.42 -1.11 11.73
CA GLU A 301 11.95 -1.84 10.57
C GLU A 301 13.13 -1.11 9.95
N TYR A 302 14.16 -1.86 9.58
CA TYR A 302 15.19 -1.45 8.64
C TYR A 302 14.94 -2.14 7.30
N TYR A 303 14.95 -1.39 6.22
CA TYR A 303 14.75 -1.88 4.87
C TYR A 303 15.90 -1.49 3.97
N HIS A 304 16.55 -2.48 3.35
CA HIS A 304 17.48 -2.32 2.25
C HIS A 304 16.80 -2.67 0.93
N ASN A 305 16.73 -1.71 0.03
CA ASN A 305 16.13 -1.82 -1.31
C ASN A 305 17.22 -2.01 -2.35
N GLY A 306 17.59 -3.24 -2.68
CA GLY A 306 18.64 -3.53 -3.69
C GLY A 306 18.34 -3.01 -5.10
N THR A 307 17.04 -2.72 -5.41
CA THR A 307 16.66 -2.08 -6.67
C THR A 307 16.64 -0.55 -6.57
N GLY A 308 17.03 0.00 -5.43
CA GLY A 308 17.06 1.44 -5.16
C GLY A 308 18.12 2.19 -5.94
N PHE A 309 17.99 3.51 -5.97
CA PHE A 309 19.01 4.42 -6.50
C PHE A 309 19.94 4.86 -5.37
N SER A 310 21.23 5.03 -5.71
CA SER A 310 22.21 5.63 -4.81
C SER A 310 21.90 7.12 -4.56
N ALA A 311 22.54 7.69 -3.53
CA ALA A 311 22.45 9.12 -3.26
C ALA A 311 22.91 9.95 -4.47
N ASP A 312 24.03 9.60 -5.09
CA ASP A 312 24.57 10.30 -6.26
C ASP A 312 23.60 10.27 -7.45
N ALA A 313 22.94 9.13 -7.71
CA ALA A 313 21.97 9.02 -8.79
C ALA A 313 20.74 9.89 -8.56
N MET A 314 20.29 10.01 -7.30
CA MET A 314 19.17 10.90 -6.93
C MET A 314 19.58 12.37 -6.99
N GLU A 315 20.77 12.74 -6.51
CA GLU A 315 21.34 14.08 -6.63
C GLU A 315 21.43 14.52 -8.09
N ASN A 316 21.98 13.66 -8.97
CA ASN A 316 22.04 13.91 -10.41
C ASN A 316 20.64 14.14 -11.00
N TYR A 317 19.65 13.36 -10.57
CA TYR A 317 18.27 13.50 -11.05
C TYR A 317 17.65 14.83 -10.60
N PHE A 318 17.80 15.24 -9.35
CA PHE A 318 17.30 16.53 -8.87
C PHE A 318 18.02 17.70 -9.55
N GLY A 319 19.36 17.63 -9.71
CA GLY A 319 20.13 18.61 -10.45
C GLY A 319 19.70 18.72 -11.92
N TYR A 320 19.42 17.58 -12.57
CA TYR A 320 18.90 17.57 -13.95
C TYR A 320 17.53 18.27 -14.06
N ILE A 321 16.62 18.06 -13.08
CA ILE A 321 15.34 18.77 -13.03
C ILE A 321 15.55 20.27 -12.90
N GLN A 322 16.45 20.73 -12.01
CA GLN A 322 16.73 22.15 -11.79
C GLN A 322 17.25 22.79 -13.08
N GLN A 323 18.22 22.19 -13.75
CA GLN A 323 18.77 22.65 -15.04
C GLN A 323 17.67 22.69 -16.12
N SER A 324 16.84 21.65 -16.19
CA SER A 324 15.74 21.56 -17.14
C SER A 324 14.71 22.66 -16.94
N TYR A 325 14.43 23.01 -15.68
CA TYR A 325 13.49 24.08 -15.34
C TYR A 325 14.06 25.48 -15.70
N GLU A 326 15.33 25.73 -15.43
CA GLU A 326 15.98 26.99 -15.82
C GLU A 326 16.05 27.16 -17.35
N LEU A 327 16.34 26.06 -18.09
CA LEU A 327 16.29 26.07 -19.54
C LEU A 327 14.86 26.37 -20.05
N TYR A 328 13.84 25.77 -19.44
CA TYR A 328 12.45 26.04 -19.80
C TYR A 328 12.09 27.51 -19.54
N ARG A 329 12.50 28.09 -18.41
CA ARG A 329 12.23 29.49 -18.06
C ARG A 329 12.85 30.47 -19.06
N THR A 330 14.02 30.16 -19.60
CA THR A 330 14.75 31.04 -20.53
C THR A 330 14.35 30.86 -21.99
N THR A 331 14.00 29.64 -22.39
CA THR A 331 13.78 29.30 -23.81
C THR A 331 12.34 28.88 -24.15
N GLY A 332 11.51 28.57 -23.15
CA GLY A 332 10.19 27.95 -23.31
C GLY A 332 10.23 26.46 -23.74
N ASN A 333 11.42 25.86 -23.83
CA ASN A 333 11.58 24.47 -24.29
C ASN A 333 11.46 23.47 -23.14
N ALA A 334 10.39 22.67 -23.12
CA ALA A 334 10.10 21.68 -22.06
C ALA A 334 10.69 20.28 -22.33
N ARG A 335 11.47 20.07 -23.40
CA ARG A 335 11.93 18.73 -23.79
C ARG A 335 12.72 18.01 -22.68
N MET A 336 13.61 18.71 -21.99
CA MET A 336 14.37 18.13 -20.89
C MET A 336 13.49 17.81 -19.68
N LEU A 337 12.49 18.65 -19.35
CA LEU A 337 11.50 18.36 -18.31
C LEU A 337 10.66 17.11 -18.64
N THR A 338 10.27 16.94 -19.91
CA THR A 338 9.62 15.69 -20.36
C THR A 338 10.54 14.48 -20.18
N GLY A 339 11.83 14.61 -20.44
CA GLY A 339 12.84 13.59 -20.14
C GLY A 339 12.88 13.24 -18.66
N ALA A 340 12.88 14.25 -17.78
CA ALA A 340 12.85 14.06 -16.33
C ALA A 340 11.55 13.38 -15.86
N GLN A 341 10.41 13.70 -16.48
CA GLN A 341 9.13 13.02 -16.19
C GLN A 341 9.16 11.53 -16.60
N ASN A 342 9.80 11.21 -17.72
CA ASN A 342 9.98 9.81 -18.13
C ASN A 342 10.89 9.04 -17.17
N LEU A 343 11.96 9.67 -16.67
CA LEU A 343 12.82 9.09 -15.63
C LEU A 343 12.03 8.88 -14.31
N ALA A 344 11.17 9.84 -13.92
CA ALA A 344 10.29 9.66 -12.78
C ALA A 344 9.41 8.41 -12.94
N ALA A 345 8.76 8.26 -14.09
CA ALA A 345 7.94 7.08 -14.41
C ALA A 345 8.77 5.78 -14.46
N GLY A 346 10.04 5.87 -14.87
CA GLY A 346 11.00 4.76 -14.92
C GLY A 346 11.58 4.32 -13.56
N GLY A 347 11.19 4.99 -12.46
CA GLY A 347 11.58 4.55 -11.10
C GLY A 347 12.00 5.66 -10.14
N TYR A 348 12.54 6.80 -10.61
CA TYR A 348 12.94 7.91 -9.73
C TYR A 348 11.77 8.55 -8.96
N GLY A 349 10.55 8.47 -9.49
CA GLY A 349 9.33 9.03 -8.86
C GLY A 349 8.56 8.05 -7.97
N ARG A 350 9.04 6.81 -7.78
CA ARG A 350 8.38 5.84 -6.90
C ARG A 350 8.49 6.25 -5.43
N ASN A 351 7.62 5.71 -4.59
CA ASN A 351 7.77 5.85 -3.15
C ASN A 351 9.05 5.14 -2.69
N ASN A 352 9.87 5.82 -1.87
CA ASN A 352 11.14 5.31 -1.37
C ASN A 352 12.06 4.79 -2.51
N PRO A 353 12.54 5.70 -3.39
CA PRO A 353 13.32 5.30 -4.56
C PRO A 353 14.77 4.90 -4.24
N MET A 354 15.28 5.20 -3.03
CA MET A 354 16.67 4.96 -2.65
C MET A 354 16.88 3.59 -1.99
N GLU A 355 18.07 3.36 -1.42
CA GLU A 355 18.48 2.02 -0.98
C GLU A 355 18.12 1.73 0.48
N ASP A 356 18.35 2.66 1.44
CA ASP A 356 18.30 2.32 2.86
C ASP A 356 17.33 3.20 3.64
N TYR A 357 16.40 2.56 4.36
CA TYR A 357 15.36 3.23 5.13
C TYR A 357 15.19 2.65 6.53
N LEU A 358 14.83 3.53 7.46
CA LEU A 358 14.29 3.16 8.76
C LEU A 358 12.83 3.56 8.85
N TYR A 359 12.04 2.72 9.46
CA TYR A 359 10.64 2.96 9.79
C TYR A 359 10.41 2.75 11.29
N LEU A 360 9.78 3.71 11.93
CA LEU A 360 9.32 3.62 13.31
C LEU A 360 7.86 4.02 13.39
N ARG A 361 7.02 3.15 13.94
CA ARG A 361 5.64 3.48 14.31
C ARG A 361 5.42 3.22 15.79
N LEU A 362 4.92 4.22 16.47
CA LEU A 362 4.43 4.16 17.83
C LEU A 362 2.91 4.34 17.79
N SER A 363 2.16 3.48 18.47
CA SER A 363 0.70 3.59 18.52
C SER A 363 0.23 3.16 19.91
N GLN A 364 -0.50 4.01 20.60
CA GLN A 364 -1.00 3.71 21.95
C GLN A 364 -2.52 3.68 21.95
N LYS A 365 -3.07 2.54 22.35
CA LYS A 365 -4.51 2.37 22.48
C LYS A 365 -4.99 3.02 23.79
N GLU A 366 -6.03 3.85 23.69
CA GLU A 366 -6.77 4.43 24.81
C GLU A 366 -5.89 5.04 25.92
N PRO A 367 -4.92 5.93 25.58
CA PRO A 367 -4.05 6.53 26.59
C PRO A 367 -4.89 7.33 27.61
N MET A 368 -4.50 7.31 28.87
CA MET A 368 -5.18 8.01 29.98
C MET A 368 -6.69 7.66 30.07
N ASP A 369 -7.05 6.40 29.73
CA ASP A 369 -8.43 5.87 29.73
C ASP A 369 -9.40 6.63 28.80
N ILE A 370 -8.88 7.34 27.80
CA ILE A 370 -9.72 7.94 26.75
C ILE A 370 -10.17 6.85 25.78
N LEU A 371 -11.39 6.35 25.99
CA LEU A 371 -11.93 5.23 25.24
C LEU A 371 -11.99 5.54 23.74
N TYR A 372 -11.70 4.51 22.93
CA TYR A 372 -11.77 4.57 21.46
C TYR A 372 -10.81 5.57 20.80
N PHE A 373 -9.87 6.12 21.55
CA PHE A 373 -8.88 7.06 21.04
C PHE A 373 -7.51 6.36 20.91
N THR A 374 -6.90 6.47 19.74
CA THR A 374 -5.61 5.84 19.45
C THR A 374 -4.69 6.85 18.73
N PRO A 375 -3.86 7.60 19.47
CA PRO A 375 -2.80 8.39 18.86
C PRO A 375 -1.69 7.49 18.34
N SER A 376 -1.07 7.89 17.23
CA SER A 376 0.12 7.23 16.70
C SER A 376 1.11 8.23 16.11
N LEU A 377 2.36 7.82 16.02
CA LEU A 377 3.45 8.56 15.40
C LEU A 377 4.19 7.62 14.45
N THR A 378 4.26 7.99 13.18
CA THR A 378 5.06 7.28 12.18
C THR A 378 6.23 8.16 11.76
N THR A 379 7.44 7.61 11.75
CA THR A 379 8.65 8.27 11.26
C THR A 379 9.31 7.38 10.23
N MET A 380 9.70 7.96 9.11
CA MET A 380 10.47 7.30 8.06
C MET A 380 11.73 8.12 7.80
N VAL A 381 12.89 7.47 7.80
CA VAL A 381 14.19 8.11 7.59
C VAL A 381 14.87 7.44 6.40
N ASN A 382 15.29 8.22 5.44
CA ASN A 382 16.20 7.79 4.39
C ASN A 382 17.64 7.90 4.92
N LEU A 383 18.34 6.78 5.03
CA LEU A 383 19.70 6.72 5.56
C LEU A 383 20.76 7.17 4.57
N ASN A 384 20.47 7.13 3.27
CA ASN A 384 21.42 7.50 2.22
C ASN A 384 21.66 9.02 2.17
N ASP A 385 20.60 9.82 2.44
CA ASP A 385 20.65 11.28 2.34
C ASP A 385 20.24 12.01 3.63
N ARG A 386 19.87 11.25 4.69
CA ARG A 386 19.46 11.75 6.02
C ARG A 386 18.20 12.61 6.02
N SER A 387 17.40 12.53 4.97
CA SER A 387 16.08 13.16 4.94
C SER A 387 15.03 12.27 5.63
N TYR A 388 13.92 12.88 6.07
CA TYR A 388 12.91 12.13 6.84
C TYR A 388 11.52 12.72 6.75
N SER A 389 10.53 11.91 7.12
CA SER A 389 9.16 12.34 7.39
C SER A 389 8.72 11.94 8.79
N ILE A 390 7.88 12.79 9.40
CA ILE A 390 7.24 12.54 10.70
C ILE A 390 5.75 12.74 10.53
N THR A 391 4.96 11.75 10.91
CA THR A 391 3.51 11.76 10.70
C THR A 391 2.79 11.36 11.99
N PRO A 392 2.45 12.33 12.88
CA PRO A 392 1.47 12.10 13.94
C PRO A 392 0.08 11.86 13.34
N GLU A 393 -0.65 10.96 13.97
CA GLU A 393 -2.02 10.60 13.61
C GLU A 393 -2.87 10.43 14.87
N LEU A 394 -4.11 10.89 14.81
CA LEU A 394 -5.12 10.70 15.85
C LEU A 394 -6.27 9.91 15.23
N LEU A 395 -6.56 8.74 15.79
CA LEU A 395 -7.68 7.89 15.40
C LEU A 395 -8.74 7.89 16.51
N TYR A 396 -10.02 8.06 16.13
CA TYR A 396 -11.16 7.95 17.02
C TYR A 396 -12.25 7.08 16.41
N THR A 397 -12.71 6.06 17.18
CA THR A 397 -13.70 5.07 16.74
C THR A 397 -14.89 4.94 17.71
N GLY A 398 -15.10 5.95 18.58
CA GLY A 398 -16.14 5.92 19.62
C GLY A 398 -17.57 6.13 19.12
N ILE A 399 -17.79 6.38 17.84
CA ILE A 399 -19.12 6.48 17.23
C ILE A 399 -19.35 5.21 16.41
N THR A 400 -20.47 4.54 16.63
CA THR A 400 -20.80 3.29 15.93
C THR A 400 -20.67 3.46 14.42
N ASN A 401 -19.94 2.55 13.78
CA ASN A 401 -19.71 2.51 12.34
C ASN A 401 -18.94 3.72 11.76
N LEU A 402 -18.49 4.67 12.59
CA LEU A 402 -17.76 5.85 12.14
C LEU A 402 -16.31 5.81 12.64
N GLU A 403 -15.37 5.95 11.72
CA GLU A 403 -13.95 6.17 11.99
C GLU A 403 -13.57 7.61 11.62
N LEU A 404 -12.95 8.32 12.55
CA LEU A 404 -12.38 9.64 12.32
C LEU A 404 -10.88 9.58 12.50
N ARG A 405 -10.12 10.11 11.53
CA ARG A 405 -8.67 10.11 11.53
C ARG A 405 -8.16 11.48 11.13
N LEU A 406 -7.29 12.06 11.96
CA LEU A 406 -6.57 13.28 11.66
C LEU A 406 -5.09 12.96 11.55
N ARG A 407 -4.47 13.31 10.43
CA ARG A 407 -3.06 13.03 10.14
C ARG A 407 -2.34 14.30 9.72
N PHE A 408 -1.18 14.56 10.31
CA PHE A 408 -0.29 15.63 9.91
C PHE A 408 1.05 15.07 9.50
N GLY A 409 1.38 15.13 8.22
CA GLY A 409 2.68 14.69 7.70
C GLY A 409 3.63 15.89 7.60
N TRP A 410 4.78 15.80 8.23
CA TRP A 410 5.86 16.78 8.14
C TRP A 410 7.06 16.15 7.44
N ILE A 411 7.57 16.80 6.38
CA ILE A 411 8.60 16.28 5.50
C ILE A 411 9.80 17.20 5.60
N ARG A 412 11.01 16.62 5.77
CA ARG A 412 12.25 17.39 5.96
C ARG A 412 13.44 16.73 5.29
N GLY A 413 14.23 17.58 4.63
CA GLY A 413 15.51 17.22 4.03
C GLY A 413 16.22 18.48 3.58
N GLY A 414 17.51 18.36 3.25
CA GLY A 414 18.26 19.38 2.53
C GLY A 414 17.88 19.42 1.05
N ARG A 415 18.50 20.31 0.28
CA ARG A 415 18.42 20.26 -1.18
C ARG A 415 19.07 18.96 -1.68
N GLU A 416 18.58 18.47 -2.81
CA GLU A 416 19.05 17.25 -3.48
C GLU A 416 18.82 15.97 -2.65
N THR A 417 17.94 16.01 -1.63
CA THR A 417 17.54 14.84 -0.84
C THR A 417 16.12 14.39 -1.18
N GLU A 418 15.80 13.12 -0.97
CA GLU A 418 14.49 12.54 -1.33
C GLU A 418 13.33 13.32 -0.72
N PHE A 419 13.34 13.54 0.60
CA PHE A 419 12.26 14.23 1.28
C PHE A 419 12.36 15.75 1.15
N GLY A 420 13.57 16.32 0.96
CA GLY A 420 13.76 17.76 0.76
C GLY A 420 13.33 18.26 -0.62
N GLU A 421 13.29 17.38 -1.61
CA GLU A 421 12.85 17.71 -2.97
C GLU A 421 11.41 17.28 -3.28
N LYS A 422 10.63 16.80 -2.27
CA LYS A 422 9.18 16.58 -2.42
C LYS A 422 8.46 17.91 -2.72
N PRO A 423 7.33 17.88 -3.44
CA PRO A 423 6.62 19.11 -3.83
C PRO A 423 5.94 19.83 -2.66
N ASN A 424 5.96 19.26 -1.46
CA ASN A 424 5.32 19.80 -0.26
C ASN A 424 6.16 19.54 0.99
N ASP A 425 6.16 20.54 1.90
CA ASP A 425 6.79 20.47 3.21
C ASP A 425 5.94 19.80 4.27
N TYR A 426 4.62 19.93 4.14
CA TYR A 426 3.65 19.31 5.02
C TYR A 426 2.38 18.89 4.30
N ARG A 427 1.66 17.99 4.96
CA ARG A 427 0.34 17.50 4.55
C ARG A 427 -0.56 17.40 5.77
N LEU A 428 -1.73 18.04 5.72
CA LEU A 428 -2.79 17.86 6.71
C LEU A 428 -3.94 17.09 6.06
N GLU A 429 -4.33 15.97 6.65
CA GLU A 429 -5.40 15.10 6.16
C GLU A 429 -6.42 14.86 7.27
N LEU A 430 -7.69 15.06 6.96
CA LEU A 430 -8.81 14.56 7.75
C LEU A 430 -9.46 13.42 6.98
N ARG A 431 -9.75 12.31 7.67
CA ARG A 431 -10.45 11.16 7.08
C ARG A 431 -11.66 10.82 7.93
N ALA A 432 -12.82 10.71 7.31
CA ALA A 432 -14.05 10.25 7.93
C ALA A 432 -14.59 9.07 7.12
N GLY A 433 -14.63 7.89 7.73
CA GLY A 433 -15.08 6.63 7.13
C GLY A 433 -16.33 6.10 7.84
N TYR A 434 -17.41 5.86 7.11
CA TYR A 434 -18.63 5.24 7.63
C TYR A 434 -18.79 3.84 7.03
N TYR A 435 -18.87 2.83 7.90
CA TYR A 435 -18.97 1.40 7.56
C TYR A 435 -20.42 0.92 7.68
N PHE A 436 -20.88 0.01 6.81
CA PHE A 436 -22.23 -0.55 6.79
C PHE A 436 -22.28 -2.00 6.31
#